data_9c7157795dcdacbe72affd9536d3b7df
#
_entry.id   9c7157795dcdacbe72affd9536d3b7df
#
_cell.length_a   1.000
_cell.length_b   1.000
_cell.length_c   1.000
_cell.angle_alpha   90.00
_cell.angle_beta   90.00
_cell.angle_gamma   90.00
#
_symmetry.space_group_name_H-M   'P 1'
#
loop_
_entity.id
_entity.type
_entity.pdbx_description
1 polymer ?
#
loop_
_entity_poly.entity_id
_entity_poly.type
_entity_poly.pdbx_seq_one_letter_code
_entity_poly.pdbx_strand_id
1 'polypeptide(L)'
;REELRFFLKRLPELVRPRSVRPSIAQWPARCSLQPEPKGAVLVISPWNYPLLLALHPLIEAVAAGNTVLLKPSSQAPATAQALQALLGRCFAPGHVAVLSGSRAEAEGLLDLRFDHIFFTGGPESGRQVLAAAAPHLTPVTLELGGKSPCIVDQTAHLRSAARRIVAGKFLNAGQTCIAPDYLLV
;
A
#
# COMPACT_ATOMS: atom_id res chain seq x y z
N ARG A 1 -12.98 1.10 7.03
CA ARG A 1 -14.01 2.15 7.28
C ARG A 1 -13.40 3.46 7.73
N GLU A 2 -12.45 3.45 8.68
CA GLU A 2 -11.80 4.67 9.21
C GLU A 2 -11.05 5.41 8.12
N GLU A 3 -10.25 4.73 7.32
CA GLU A 3 -9.50 5.29 6.22
C GLU A 3 -10.42 5.93 5.16
N LEU A 4 -11.47 5.24 4.72
CA LEU A 4 -12.47 5.83 3.83
C LEU A 4 -13.08 7.12 4.41
N ARG A 5 -13.41 7.12 5.70
CA ARG A 5 -13.90 8.34 6.38
C ARG A 5 -12.86 9.45 6.41
N PHE A 6 -11.59 9.09 6.62
CA PHE A 6 -10.49 10.05 6.57
C PHE A 6 -10.44 10.75 5.20
N PHE A 7 -10.37 9.98 4.11
CA PHE A 7 -10.32 10.55 2.77
C PHE A 7 -11.58 11.33 2.41
N LEU A 8 -12.77 10.80 2.68
CA LEU A 8 -14.02 11.52 2.45
C LEU A 8 -14.07 12.90 3.15
N LYS A 9 -13.48 12.99 4.34
CA LYS A 9 -13.43 14.24 5.11
C LYS A 9 -12.32 15.18 4.67
N ARG A 10 -11.15 14.64 4.31
CA ARG A 10 -9.92 15.41 4.11
C ARG A 10 -9.54 15.62 2.65
N LEU A 11 -10.15 14.88 1.72
CA LEU A 11 -9.80 14.96 0.30
C LEU A 11 -9.78 16.38 -0.27
N PRO A 12 -10.79 17.26 -0.02
CA PRO A 12 -10.76 18.63 -0.53
C PRO A 12 -9.56 19.44 -0.06
N GLU A 13 -9.05 19.15 1.14
CA GLU A 13 -7.84 19.78 1.68
C GLU A 13 -6.57 19.19 1.06
N LEU A 14 -6.53 17.86 0.92
CA LEU A 14 -5.36 17.14 0.39
C LEU A 14 -5.05 17.47 -1.06
N VAL A 15 -6.07 17.69 -1.89
CA VAL A 15 -5.92 18.02 -3.33
C VAL A 15 -5.75 19.51 -3.59
N ARG A 16 -5.86 20.34 -2.54
CA ARG A 16 -5.80 21.81 -2.72
C ARG A 16 -4.37 22.27 -3.01
N PRO A 17 -4.15 23.10 -4.03
CA PRO A 17 -2.88 23.76 -4.25
C PRO A 17 -2.45 24.59 -3.03
N ARG A 18 -1.18 24.52 -2.67
CA ARG A 18 -0.58 25.26 -1.54
C ARG A 18 0.41 26.27 -2.05
N SER A 19 0.23 27.55 -1.68
CA SER A 19 1.22 28.58 -1.95
C SER A 19 2.51 28.32 -1.16
N VAL A 20 3.65 28.47 -1.81
CA VAL A 20 4.99 28.42 -1.20
C VAL A 20 5.73 29.72 -1.44
N ARG A 21 6.62 30.11 -0.51
CA ARG A 21 7.42 31.31 -0.70
C ARG A 21 8.49 31.06 -1.76
N PRO A 22 8.56 31.89 -2.81
CA PRO A 22 9.69 31.86 -3.73
C PRO A 22 10.97 32.33 -3.03
N SER A 23 12.11 31.97 -3.60
CA SER A 23 13.40 32.56 -3.19
C SER A 23 13.42 34.04 -3.57
N ILE A 24 14.29 34.82 -2.91
CA ILE A 24 14.45 36.26 -3.19
C ILE A 24 14.84 36.50 -4.66
N ALA A 25 15.57 35.59 -5.27
CA ALA A 25 15.98 35.65 -6.67
C ALA A 25 14.80 35.48 -7.65
N GLN A 26 13.68 34.92 -7.19
CA GLN A 26 12.47 34.71 -8.00
C GLN A 26 11.39 35.76 -7.75
N TRP A 27 11.63 36.68 -6.82
CA TRP A 27 10.69 37.77 -6.56
C TRP A 27 10.52 38.68 -7.81
N PRO A 28 9.30 39.05 -8.23
CA PRO A 28 7.99 38.95 -7.56
C PRO A 28 7.13 37.73 -7.98
N ALA A 29 7.72 36.61 -8.36
CA ALA A 29 7.01 35.40 -8.77
C ALA A 29 6.08 34.85 -7.67
N ARG A 30 5.04 34.14 -8.09
CA ARG A 30 4.17 33.34 -7.22
C ARG A 30 4.45 31.87 -7.46
N CYS A 31 4.71 31.12 -6.38
CA CYS A 31 4.99 29.69 -6.43
C CYS A 31 3.90 28.90 -5.71
N SER A 32 3.52 27.75 -6.24
CA SER A 32 2.57 26.84 -5.61
C SER A 32 2.99 25.40 -5.81
N LEU A 33 2.60 24.55 -4.86
CA LEU A 33 2.65 23.10 -4.98
C LEU A 33 1.24 22.61 -5.26
N GLN A 34 1.06 21.90 -6.37
CA GLN A 34 -0.21 21.32 -6.77
C GLN A 34 -0.09 19.80 -6.76
N PRO A 35 -0.91 19.06 -5.97
CA PRO A 35 -0.99 17.61 -6.08
C PRO A 35 -1.58 17.21 -7.44
N GLU A 36 -0.96 16.22 -8.06
CA GLU A 36 -1.42 15.62 -9.33
C GLU A 36 -1.38 14.11 -9.25
N PRO A 37 -2.30 13.38 -9.92
CA PRO A 37 -2.23 11.93 -10.00
C PRO A 37 -0.99 11.49 -10.77
N LYS A 38 -0.45 10.33 -10.42
CA LYS A 38 0.66 9.73 -11.17
C LYS A 38 0.21 9.15 -12.51
N GLY A 39 -1.02 8.63 -12.58
CA GLY A 39 -1.59 7.97 -13.76
C GLY A 39 -2.12 6.57 -13.48
N ALA A 40 -1.58 5.55 -14.17
CA ALA A 40 -1.95 4.15 -14.00
C ALA A 40 -1.11 3.51 -12.89
N VAL A 41 -1.76 3.01 -11.84
CA VAL A 41 -1.12 2.39 -10.67
C VAL A 41 -1.42 0.89 -10.63
N LEU A 42 -0.38 0.07 -10.51
CA LEU A 42 -0.51 -1.35 -10.22
C LEU A 42 -0.41 -1.57 -8.70
N VAL A 43 -1.40 -2.20 -8.10
CA VAL A 43 -1.40 -2.62 -6.69
C VAL A 43 -1.33 -4.15 -6.63
N ILE A 44 -0.25 -4.69 -6.05
CA ILE A 44 -0.08 -6.13 -5.83
C ILE A 44 -0.17 -6.38 -4.32
N SER A 45 -1.20 -7.11 -3.89
CA SER A 45 -1.49 -7.32 -2.47
C SER A 45 -1.23 -8.76 -2.02
N PRO A 46 -0.85 -8.97 -0.73
CA PRO A 46 -0.48 -10.26 -0.17
C PRO A 46 -1.71 -11.06 0.31
N TRP A 47 -1.41 -12.22 0.89
CA TRP A 47 -2.40 -13.19 1.37
C TRP A 47 -2.74 -13.07 2.86
N ASN A 48 -1.87 -12.47 3.67
CA ASN A 48 -1.99 -12.50 5.13
C ASN A 48 -3.09 -11.56 5.68
N TYR A 49 -3.31 -10.41 5.05
CA TYR A 49 -4.45 -9.51 5.27
C TYR A 49 -5.04 -9.12 3.91
N PRO A 50 -5.63 -10.09 3.17
CA PRO A 50 -5.89 -9.94 1.75
C PRO A 50 -6.89 -8.85 1.39
N LEU A 51 -7.85 -8.56 2.29
CA LEU A 51 -8.80 -7.46 2.10
C LEU A 51 -8.18 -6.11 2.46
N LEU A 52 -7.52 -6.05 3.63
CA LEU A 52 -6.99 -4.79 4.16
C LEU A 52 -5.87 -4.24 3.28
N LEU A 53 -4.87 -5.08 2.98
CA LEU A 53 -3.68 -4.68 2.21
C LEU A 53 -3.95 -4.54 0.70
N ALA A 54 -5.13 -4.93 0.23
CA ALA A 54 -5.60 -4.60 -1.11
C ALA A 54 -6.32 -3.24 -1.13
N LEU A 55 -7.21 -3.01 -0.15
CA LEU A 55 -8.06 -1.82 -0.15
C LEU A 55 -7.35 -0.54 0.28
N HIS A 56 -6.39 -0.59 1.22
CA HIS A 56 -5.68 0.60 1.67
C HIS A 56 -4.97 1.31 0.51
N PRO A 57 -4.01 0.70 -0.18
CA PRO A 57 -3.33 1.37 -1.29
C PRO A 57 -4.26 1.71 -2.46
N LEU A 58 -5.32 0.92 -2.68
CA LEU A 58 -6.32 1.23 -3.69
C LEU A 58 -7.10 2.51 -3.35
N ILE A 59 -7.55 2.65 -2.11
CA ILE A 59 -8.29 3.85 -1.65
C ILE A 59 -7.40 5.09 -1.79
N GLU A 60 -6.15 5.01 -1.39
CA GLU A 60 -5.18 6.09 -1.48
C GLU A 60 -4.90 6.48 -2.94
N ALA A 61 -4.68 5.49 -3.80
CA ALA A 61 -4.44 5.71 -5.23
C ALA A 61 -5.64 6.37 -5.92
N VAL A 62 -6.87 5.87 -5.66
CA VAL A 62 -8.11 6.46 -6.21
C VAL A 62 -8.36 7.85 -5.65
N ALA A 63 -8.13 8.07 -4.35
CA ALA A 63 -8.28 9.38 -3.72
C ALA A 63 -7.30 10.41 -4.31
N ALA A 64 -6.12 9.99 -4.73
CA ALA A 64 -5.16 10.83 -5.43
C ALA A 64 -5.47 11.04 -6.92
N GLY A 65 -6.56 10.46 -7.45
CA GLY A 65 -7.02 10.64 -8.84
C GLY A 65 -6.41 9.66 -9.85
N ASN A 66 -5.78 8.58 -9.39
CA ASN A 66 -5.18 7.57 -10.26
C ASN A 66 -6.20 6.53 -10.75
N THR A 67 -5.89 5.89 -11.87
CA THR A 67 -6.51 4.62 -12.26
C THR A 67 -5.74 3.46 -11.61
N VAL A 68 -6.44 2.38 -11.26
CA VAL A 68 -5.83 1.28 -10.50
C VAL A 68 -6.11 -0.07 -11.13
N LEU A 69 -5.05 -0.83 -11.36
CA LEU A 69 -5.13 -2.27 -11.57
C LEU A 69 -4.75 -2.98 -10.27
N LEU A 70 -5.69 -3.68 -9.66
CA LEU A 70 -5.47 -4.46 -8.44
C LEU A 70 -5.22 -5.93 -8.77
N LYS A 71 -4.09 -6.47 -8.32
CA LYS A 71 -3.74 -7.90 -8.38
C LYS A 71 -3.74 -8.49 -6.96
N PRO A 72 -4.85 -9.05 -6.50
CA PRO A 72 -4.90 -9.77 -5.21
C PRO A 72 -4.06 -11.05 -5.25
N SER A 73 -3.65 -11.52 -4.07
CA SER A 73 -2.92 -12.78 -3.96
C SER A 73 -3.74 -13.97 -4.45
N SER A 74 -3.13 -14.85 -5.23
CA SER A 74 -3.72 -16.12 -5.65
C SER A 74 -3.89 -17.11 -4.48
N GLN A 75 -3.23 -16.87 -3.35
CA GLN A 75 -3.38 -17.68 -2.13
C GLN A 75 -4.64 -17.32 -1.32
N ALA A 76 -5.38 -16.28 -1.71
CA ALA A 76 -6.65 -15.87 -1.09
C ALA A 76 -7.76 -15.73 -2.15
N PRO A 77 -8.11 -16.81 -2.88
CA PRO A 77 -8.97 -16.74 -4.06
C PRO A 77 -10.40 -16.26 -3.74
N ALA A 78 -10.97 -16.67 -2.61
CA ALA A 78 -12.29 -16.20 -2.19
C ALA A 78 -12.32 -14.68 -1.94
N THR A 79 -11.27 -14.13 -1.32
CA THR A 79 -11.15 -12.68 -1.13
C THR A 79 -10.95 -11.96 -2.47
N ALA A 80 -10.16 -12.52 -3.37
CA ALA A 80 -9.95 -11.96 -4.71
C ALA A 80 -11.26 -11.87 -5.50
N GLN A 81 -12.08 -12.92 -5.49
CA GLN A 81 -13.42 -12.93 -6.10
C GLN A 81 -14.36 -11.89 -5.47
N ALA A 82 -14.36 -11.80 -4.14
CA ALA A 82 -15.17 -10.81 -3.44
C ALA A 82 -14.76 -9.37 -3.77
N LEU A 83 -13.45 -9.09 -3.86
CA LEU A 83 -12.92 -7.80 -4.29
C LEU A 83 -13.32 -7.49 -5.73
N GLN A 84 -13.20 -8.45 -6.64
CA GLN A 84 -13.61 -8.28 -8.03
C GLN A 84 -15.08 -7.93 -8.15
N ALA A 85 -15.95 -8.67 -7.46
CA ALA A 85 -17.39 -8.41 -7.44
C ALA A 85 -17.74 -7.05 -6.82
N LEU A 86 -17.09 -6.70 -5.70
CA LEU A 86 -17.34 -5.43 -5.01
C LEU A 86 -16.88 -4.24 -5.85
N LEU A 87 -15.65 -4.26 -6.33
CA LEU A 87 -15.05 -3.13 -7.04
C LEU A 87 -15.66 -2.94 -8.43
N GLY A 88 -16.03 -4.03 -9.11
CA GLY A 88 -16.75 -3.97 -10.37
C GLY A 88 -18.16 -3.37 -10.28
N ARG A 89 -18.76 -3.34 -9.06
CA ARG A 89 -20.03 -2.63 -8.79
C ARG A 89 -19.82 -1.15 -8.44
N CYS A 90 -18.62 -0.80 -7.97
CA CYS A 90 -18.32 0.55 -7.49
C CYS A 90 -17.67 1.44 -8.56
N PHE A 91 -16.92 0.84 -9.49
CA PHE A 91 -16.09 1.57 -10.45
C PHE A 91 -16.27 1.04 -11.88
N ALA A 92 -16.12 1.91 -12.86
CA ALA A 92 -15.98 1.49 -14.25
C ALA A 92 -14.64 0.76 -14.45
N PRO A 93 -14.57 -0.27 -15.33
CA PRO A 93 -13.34 -1.05 -15.56
C PRO A 93 -12.12 -0.22 -15.98
N GLY A 94 -12.32 0.92 -16.66
CA GLY A 94 -11.26 1.84 -17.03
C GLY A 94 -10.73 2.67 -15.87
N HIS A 95 -11.41 2.68 -14.71
CA HIS A 95 -10.95 3.41 -13.53
C HIS A 95 -10.32 2.47 -12.50
N VAL A 96 -11.01 1.39 -12.13
CA VAL A 96 -10.48 0.35 -11.25
C VAL A 96 -10.80 -1.01 -11.84
N ALA A 97 -9.77 -1.81 -12.07
CA ALA A 97 -9.90 -3.19 -12.51
C ALA A 97 -9.25 -4.14 -11.49
N VAL A 98 -9.80 -5.34 -11.35
CA VAL A 98 -9.24 -6.40 -10.51
C VAL A 98 -8.88 -7.58 -11.39
N LEU A 99 -7.62 -7.97 -11.38
CA LEU A 99 -7.14 -9.17 -12.08
C LEU A 99 -6.91 -10.28 -11.07
N SER A 100 -7.83 -11.24 -11.01
CA SER A 100 -7.66 -12.49 -10.29
C SER A 100 -6.92 -13.46 -11.19
N GLY A 101 -5.81 -14.02 -10.71
CA GLY A 101 -5.01 -14.93 -11.53
C GLY A 101 -3.85 -15.54 -10.79
N SER A 102 -3.15 -16.43 -11.47
CA SER A 102 -1.96 -17.13 -11.00
C SER A 102 -0.75 -16.19 -10.81
N ARG A 103 0.34 -16.76 -10.30
CA ARG A 103 1.62 -16.04 -10.21
C ARG A 103 2.19 -15.71 -11.59
N ALA A 104 2.07 -16.62 -12.56
CA ALA A 104 2.55 -16.39 -13.92
C ALA A 104 1.84 -15.22 -14.61
N GLU A 105 0.52 -15.08 -14.40
CA GLU A 105 -0.23 -13.93 -14.90
C GLU A 105 0.19 -12.62 -14.20
N ALA A 106 0.56 -12.69 -12.93
CA ALA A 106 1.10 -11.53 -12.21
C ALA A 106 2.49 -11.11 -12.75
N GLU A 107 3.32 -12.07 -13.13
CA GLU A 107 4.62 -11.81 -13.76
C GLU A 107 4.44 -11.13 -15.12
N GLY A 108 3.49 -11.57 -15.95
CA GLY A 108 3.16 -10.90 -17.21
C GLY A 108 2.62 -9.48 -17.08
N LEU A 109 2.03 -9.12 -15.92
CA LEU A 109 1.65 -7.73 -15.67
C LEU A 109 2.85 -6.81 -15.48
N LEU A 110 3.95 -7.33 -14.98
CA LEU A 110 5.16 -6.54 -14.74
C LEU A 110 5.89 -6.15 -16.02
N ASP A 111 5.57 -6.79 -17.15
CA ASP A 111 6.05 -6.39 -18.48
C ASP A 111 5.32 -5.14 -19.01
N LEU A 112 4.19 -4.79 -18.40
CA LEU A 112 3.44 -3.60 -18.78
C LEU A 112 3.98 -2.34 -18.08
N ARG A 113 3.87 -1.22 -18.77
CA ARG A 113 4.26 0.07 -18.19
C ARG A 113 3.17 0.60 -17.27
N PHE A 114 3.55 0.91 -16.04
CA PHE A 114 2.76 1.64 -15.06
C PHE A 114 3.46 2.94 -14.65
N ASP A 115 2.70 3.91 -14.16
CA ASP A 115 3.23 5.16 -13.62
C ASP A 115 3.61 5.02 -12.13
N HIS A 116 3.11 3.98 -11.46
CA HIS A 116 3.53 3.58 -10.12
C HIS A 116 3.18 2.11 -9.85
N ILE A 117 4.02 1.41 -9.09
CA ILE A 117 3.72 0.07 -8.60
C ILE A 117 3.77 0.09 -7.07
N PHE A 118 2.68 -0.34 -6.43
CA PHE A 118 2.61 -0.58 -5.00
C PHE A 118 2.57 -2.09 -4.74
N PHE A 119 3.60 -2.61 -4.11
CA PHE A 119 3.75 -4.03 -3.85
C PHE A 119 3.85 -4.31 -2.36
N THR A 120 3.04 -5.25 -1.87
CA THR A 120 3.18 -5.80 -0.51
C THR A 120 3.43 -7.30 -0.59
N GLY A 121 4.54 -7.77 0.00
CA GLY A 121 4.89 -9.19 -0.05
C GLY A 121 6.27 -9.51 0.49
N GLY A 122 6.84 -10.63 0.07
CA GLY A 122 8.19 -11.03 0.47
C GLY A 122 9.30 -10.27 -0.27
N PRO A 123 10.50 -10.14 0.34
CA PRO A 123 11.60 -9.37 -0.25
C PRO A 123 12.08 -9.94 -1.59
N GLU A 124 12.01 -11.25 -1.80
CA GLU A 124 12.40 -11.86 -3.08
C GLU A 124 11.49 -11.41 -4.23
N SER A 125 10.18 -11.46 -4.03
CA SER A 125 9.23 -10.94 -5.03
C SER A 125 9.34 -9.43 -5.19
N GLY A 126 9.66 -8.69 -4.11
CA GLY A 126 9.93 -7.26 -4.17
C GLY A 126 11.12 -6.91 -5.08
N ARG A 127 12.20 -7.71 -5.05
CA ARG A 127 13.33 -7.55 -5.98
C ARG A 127 12.92 -7.78 -7.43
N GLN A 128 12.09 -8.80 -7.69
CA GLN A 128 11.56 -9.07 -9.03
C GLN A 128 10.72 -7.89 -9.55
N VAL A 129 9.86 -7.32 -8.70
CA VAL A 129 9.08 -6.13 -9.04
C VAL A 129 9.98 -4.93 -9.37
N LEU A 130 11.00 -4.67 -8.57
CA LEU A 130 11.97 -3.59 -8.84
C LEU A 130 12.71 -3.81 -10.17
N ALA A 131 13.16 -5.03 -10.42
CA ALA A 131 13.87 -5.37 -11.66
C ALA A 131 12.98 -5.16 -12.89
N ALA A 132 11.71 -5.54 -12.82
CA ALA A 132 10.74 -5.36 -13.90
C ALA A 132 10.35 -3.88 -14.11
N ALA A 133 10.32 -3.08 -13.05
CA ALA A 133 10.02 -1.65 -13.12
C ALA A 133 11.17 -0.81 -13.71
N ALA A 134 12.42 -1.27 -13.58
CA ALA A 134 13.62 -0.53 -13.94
C ALA A 134 13.68 -0.10 -15.43
N PRO A 135 13.35 -0.93 -16.44
CA PRO A 135 13.37 -0.53 -17.85
C PRO A 135 12.45 0.66 -18.16
N HIS A 136 11.38 0.82 -17.40
CA HIS A 136 10.38 1.89 -17.57
C HIS A 136 10.62 3.07 -16.63
N LEU A 137 11.62 3.00 -15.74
CA LEU A 137 11.85 3.95 -14.65
C LEU A 137 10.60 4.17 -13.78
N THR A 138 9.76 3.14 -13.67
CA THR A 138 8.53 3.19 -12.88
C THR A 138 8.87 3.27 -11.39
N PRO A 139 8.38 4.28 -10.65
CA PRO A 139 8.54 4.34 -9.20
C PRO A 139 7.82 3.18 -8.51
N VAL A 140 8.48 2.55 -7.54
CA VAL A 140 7.93 1.41 -6.79
C VAL A 140 7.89 1.73 -5.31
N THR A 141 6.76 1.44 -4.66
CA THR A 141 6.64 1.35 -3.21
C THR A 141 6.61 -0.11 -2.81
N LEU A 142 7.54 -0.51 -1.94
CA LEU A 142 7.64 -1.88 -1.42
C LEU A 142 7.29 -1.90 0.06
N GLU A 143 6.24 -2.65 0.40
CA GLU A 143 5.90 -3.03 1.76
C GLU A 143 6.29 -4.49 1.96
N LEU A 144 7.29 -4.72 2.80
CA LEU A 144 7.93 -6.03 2.94
C LEU A 144 7.76 -6.58 4.36
N GLY A 145 8.29 -7.78 4.59
CA GLY A 145 8.36 -8.35 5.93
C GLY A 145 9.33 -7.59 6.84
N GLY A 146 9.24 -7.82 8.13
CA GLY A 146 10.07 -7.16 9.13
C GLY A 146 10.63 -8.13 10.17
N LYS A 147 11.71 -7.70 10.81
CA LYS A 147 12.32 -8.28 12.00
C LYS A 147 12.21 -7.27 13.14
N SER A 148 10.96 -6.98 13.55
CA SER A 148 10.64 -5.91 14.48
C SER A 148 11.12 -6.22 15.90
N PRO A 149 12.10 -5.46 16.46
CA PRO A 149 12.50 -5.61 17.84
C PRO A 149 11.39 -5.13 18.77
N CYS A 150 11.24 -5.81 19.90
CA CYS A 150 10.41 -5.35 21.00
C CYS A 150 11.28 -5.13 22.23
N ILE A 151 11.37 -3.88 22.67
CA ILE A 151 12.22 -3.48 23.80
C ILE A 151 11.37 -3.40 25.05
N VAL A 152 11.79 -4.10 26.11
CA VAL A 152 11.16 -4.09 27.43
C VAL A 152 12.20 -3.61 28.44
N ASP A 153 12.14 -2.34 28.81
CA ASP A 153 13.09 -1.76 29.73
C ASP A 153 12.72 -2.00 31.21
N GLN A 154 13.60 -1.59 32.12
CA GLN A 154 13.43 -1.78 33.56
C GLN A 154 12.21 -1.07 34.17
N THR A 155 11.60 -0.08 33.46
CA THR A 155 10.41 0.63 33.92
C THR A 155 9.12 -0.08 33.53
N ALA A 156 9.20 -1.11 32.70
CA ALA A 156 8.04 -1.81 32.17
C ALA A 156 7.35 -2.68 33.22
N HIS A 157 6.02 -2.66 33.22
CA HIS A 157 5.24 -3.61 34.03
C HIS A 157 5.22 -4.97 33.31
N LEU A 158 6.10 -5.89 33.70
CA LEU A 158 6.39 -7.14 33.00
C LEU A 158 5.15 -7.98 32.65
N ARG A 159 4.20 -8.15 33.58
CA ARG A 159 2.96 -8.91 33.30
C ARG A 159 2.14 -8.28 32.18
N SER A 160 2.04 -6.96 32.16
CA SER A 160 1.31 -6.24 31.12
C SER A 160 2.05 -6.28 29.77
N ALA A 161 3.37 -6.12 29.81
CA ALA A 161 4.24 -6.21 28.64
C ALA A 161 4.11 -7.61 28.00
N ALA A 162 4.27 -8.69 28.77
CA ALA A 162 4.13 -10.06 28.28
C ALA A 162 2.78 -10.31 27.59
N ARG A 163 1.67 -9.88 28.22
CA ARG A 163 0.34 -10.04 27.61
C ARG A 163 0.19 -9.29 26.29
N ARG A 164 0.69 -8.06 26.19
CA ARG A 164 0.64 -7.24 24.98
C ARG A 164 1.51 -7.81 23.88
N ILE A 165 2.72 -8.27 24.22
CA ILE A 165 3.65 -8.90 23.27
C ILE A 165 3.04 -10.17 22.69
N VAL A 166 2.51 -11.06 23.54
CA VAL A 166 1.83 -12.30 23.12
C VAL A 166 0.65 -11.97 22.19
N ALA A 167 -0.22 -11.04 22.60
CA ALA A 167 -1.35 -10.62 21.78
C ALA A 167 -0.90 -10.05 20.42
N GLY A 168 0.10 -9.18 20.39
CA GLY A 168 0.64 -8.60 19.17
C GLY A 168 1.36 -9.62 18.29
N LYS A 169 2.11 -10.57 18.89
CA LYS A 169 2.85 -11.60 18.15
C LYS A 169 1.92 -12.62 17.50
N PHE A 170 0.90 -13.10 18.23
CA PHE A 170 0.03 -14.17 17.77
C PHE A 170 -1.24 -13.70 17.07
N LEU A 171 -1.43 -12.40 16.92
CA LEU A 171 -2.49 -11.87 16.05
C LEU A 171 -2.31 -12.44 14.64
N ASN A 172 -3.40 -12.90 14.03
CA ASN A 172 -3.38 -13.53 12.69
C ASN A 172 -2.35 -14.68 12.59
N ALA A 173 -2.21 -15.50 13.64
CA ALA A 173 -1.25 -16.59 13.74
C ALA A 173 0.22 -16.16 13.52
N GLY A 174 0.56 -14.91 13.85
CA GLY A 174 1.90 -14.34 13.67
C GLY A 174 2.23 -13.89 12.24
N GLN A 175 1.30 -14.01 11.31
CA GLN A 175 1.47 -13.66 9.89
C GLN A 175 1.35 -12.15 9.65
N THR A 176 2.12 -11.37 10.39
CA THR A 176 2.06 -9.90 10.39
C THR A 176 3.46 -9.32 10.25
N CYS A 177 3.66 -8.48 9.26
CA CYS A 177 4.97 -7.86 8.95
C CYS A 177 5.52 -7.01 10.12
N ILE A 178 4.65 -6.40 10.91
CA ILE A 178 4.99 -5.58 12.08
C ILE A 178 4.89 -6.30 13.42
N ALA A 179 4.67 -7.62 13.43
CA ALA A 179 4.61 -8.39 14.68
C ALA A 179 5.96 -8.34 15.42
N PRO A 180 5.99 -8.31 16.75
CA PRO A 180 7.20 -8.48 17.52
C PRO A 180 7.94 -9.77 17.07
N ASP A 181 9.21 -9.65 16.69
CA ASP A 181 9.99 -10.80 16.21
C ASP A 181 10.94 -11.32 17.28
N TYR A 182 11.65 -10.44 17.96
CA TYR A 182 12.53 -10.75 19.07
C TYR A 182 12.41 -9.74 20.19
N LEU A 183 12.76 -10.15 21.40
CA LEU A 183 12.69 -9.33 22.60
C LEU A 183 14.10 -8.93 23.04
N LEU A 184 14.23 -7.67 23.43
CA LEU A 184 15.34 -7.11 24.19
C LEU A 184 14.82 -6.77 25.59
N VAL A 185 15.36 -7.43 26.63
CA VAL A 185 14.93 -7.31 28.03
C VAL A 185 16.13 -6.98 28.92
#